data_fd297b4b7ae55ff49e99b118c6a2718e
#
_entry.id   fd297b4b7ae55ff49e99b118c6a2718e
#
_cell.length_a   1.000
_cell.length_b   1.000
_cell.length_c   1.000
_cell.angle_alpha   90.00
_cell.angle_beta   90.00
_cell.angle_gamma   90.00
#
_symmetry.space_group_name_H-M   'P 1'
#
loop_
_entity.id
_entity.type
_entity.pdbx_description
1 polymer ?
#
loop_
_entity_poly.entity_id
_entity_poly.type
_entity_poly.pdbx_seq_one_letter_code
_entity_poly.pdbx_strand_id
1 'polypeptide(L)'
;MMQKIEHIGIAVKSLATSIPLYESLLQTSCYKTETVASEFVNTAFFKVGDSKIELLESTTPDGVIAKFIEKKGEGIHHIAYEVDDIYQEMNRL
;
A
#
# COMPACT_ATOMS: atom_id res chain seq x y z
N MET A 1 15.43 16.19 -5.60
CA MET A 1 15.02 16.30 -4.18
C MET A 1 13.70 15.56 -3.94
N MET A 2 13.61 14.91 -2.81
CA MET A 2 12.39 14.20 -2.45
C MET A 2 11.28 15.18 -2.09
N GLN A 3 10.10 15.00 -2.67
CA GLN A 3 8.96 15.90 -2.48
C GLN A 3 8.08 15.47 -1.30
N LYS A 4 7.72 14.20 -1.27
CA LYS A 4 6.79 13.67 -0.27
C LYS A 4 6.76 12.15 -0.31
N ILE A 5 6.12 11.56 0.68
CA ILE A 5 5.74 10.15 0.62
C ILE A 5 4.52 10.08 -0.29
N GLU A 6 4.64 9.38 -1.42
CA GLU A 6 3.56 9.22 -2.39
C GLU A 6 2.51 8.26 -1.84
N HIS A 7 2.94 7.08 -1.39
CA HIS A 7 2.03 6.16 -0.72
C HIS A 7 2.77 5.21 0.23
N ILE A 8 1.99 4.61 1.11
CA ILE A 8 2.45 3.55 2.01
C ILE A 8 1.59 2.33 1.72
N GLY A 9 2.23 1.22 1.36
CA GLY A 9 1.55 -0.05 1.12
C GLY A 9 1.57 -0.91 2.36
N ILE A 10 0.39 -1.33 2.81
CA ILE A 10 0.21 -2.12 4.03
C ILE A 10 -0.39 -3.48 3.67
N ALA A 11 0.30 -4.55 4.02
CA ALA A 11 -0.18 -5.91 3.79
C ALA A 11 -1.21 -6.29 4.86
N VAL A 12 -2.38 -6.72 4.42
CA VAL A 12 -3.46 -7.14 5.31
C VAL A 12 -4.01 -8.50 4.87
N LYS A 13 -4.55 -9.25 5.81
CA LYS A 13 -5.12 -10.57 5.52
C LYS A 13 -6.44 -10.49 4.79
N SER A 14 -7.23 -9.46 5.07
CA SER A 14 -8.58 -9.33 4.52
C SER A 14 -8.96 -7.87 4.35
N LEU A 15 -9.28 -7.47 3.12
CA LEU A 15 -9.80 -6.13 2.85
C LEU A 15 -11.17 -5.94 3.47
N ALA A 16 -12.01 -6.97 3.47
CA ALA A 16 -13.35 -6.88 4.05
C ALA A 16 -13.30 -6.47 5.51
N THR A 17 -12.32 -6.96 6.26
CA THR A 17 -12.13 -6.62 7.67
C THR A 17 -11.36 -5.31 7.83
N SER A 18 -10.34 -5.11 7.00
CA SER A 18 -9.41 -3.98 7.18
C SER A 18 -9.95 -2.65 6.67
N ILE A 19 -10.76 -2.65 5.62
CA ILE A 19 -11.32 -1.39 5.10
C ILE A 19 -12.11 -0.64 6.17
N PRO A 20 -13.10 -1.25 6.85
CA PRO A 20 -13.82 -0.52 7.90
C PRO A 20 -12.92 -0.04 9.03
N LEU A 21 -11.92 -0.84 9.41
CA LEU A 21 -10.99 -0.47 10.45
C LEU A 21 -10.19 0.77 10.07
N TYR A 22 -9.66 0.79 8.85
CA TYR A 22 -8.86 1.93 8.39
C TYR A 22 -9.72 3.16 8.10
N GLU A 23 -10.95 2.99 7.66
CA GLU A 23 -11.88 4.12 7.53
C GLU A 23 -12.10 4.80 8.87
N SER A 24 -12.28 4.02 9.91
CA SER A 24 -12.46 4.54 11.27
C SER A 24 -11.17 5.20 11.78
N LEU A 25 -10.04 4.52 11.61
CA LEU A 25 -8.76 5.01 12.09
C LEU A 25 -8.32 6.30 11.41
N LEU A 26 -8.48 6.37 10.09
CA LEU A 26 -8.04 7.51 9.29
C LEU A 26 -9.11 8.59 9.15
N GLN A 27 -10.34 8.32 9.60
CA GLN A 27 -11.45 9.27 9.51
C GLN A 27 -11.72 9.68 8.06
N THR A 28 -11.63 8.71 7.14
CA THR A 28 -11.85 8.95 5.72
C THR A 28 -12.37 7.67 5.07
N SER A 29 -13.08 7.79 3.96
CA SER A 29 -13.61 6.64 3.25
C SER A 29 -12.59 6.08 2.26
N CYS A 30 -12.63 4.76 2.07
CA CYS A 30 -11.92 4.13 0.96
C CYS A 30 -12.50 4.69 -0.34
N TYR A 31 -11.66 5.29 -1.17
CA TYR A 31 -12.17 5.94 -2.39
C TYR A 31 -12.06 5.07 -3.63
N LYS A 32 -11.32 3.98 -3.58
CA LYS A 32 -11.13 3.11 -4.72
C LYS A 32 -10.65 1.73 -4.27
N THR A 33 -11.10 0.70 -4.97
CA THR A 33 -10.51 -0.64 -4.85
C THR A 33 -10.11 -1.09 -6.25
N GLU A 34 -9.10 -1.97 -6.32
CA GLU A 34 -8.53 -2.38 -7.58
C GLU A 34 -7.98 -3.80 -7.45
N THR A 35 -8.09 -4.60 -8.52
CA THR A 35 -7.41 -5.89 -8.57
C THR A 35 -6.26 -5.79 -9.57
N VAL A 36 -5.06 -6.11 -9.12
CA VAL A 36 -3.88 -6.16 -9.98
C VAL A 36 -3.54 -7.63 -10.21
N ALA A 37 -4.14 -8.20 -11.25
CA ALA A 37 -4.06 -9.65 -11.52
C ALA A 37 -2.63 -10.14 -11.69
N SER A 38 -1.78 -9.35 -12.35
CA SER A 38 -0.39 -9.72 -12.60
C SER A 38 0.44 -9.83 -11.31
N GLU A 39 0.00 -9.20 -10.24
CA GLU A 39 0.69 -9.23 -8.95
C GLU A 39 -0.08 -10.00 -7.89
N PHE A 40 -1.20 -10.57 -8.25
CA PHE A 40 -2.04 -11.37 -7.36
C PHE A 40 -2.47 -10.60 -6.11
N VAL A 41 -2.88 -9.34 -6.28
CA VAL A 41 -3.34 -8.53 -5.16
C VAL A 41 -4.65 -7.82 -5.45
N ASN A 42 -5.44 -7.64 -4.40
CA ASN A 42 -6.54 -6.68 -4.37
C ASN A 42 -6.06 -5.50 -3.52
N THR A 43 -6.33 -4.29 -3.95
CA THR A 43 -5.90 -3.09 -3.25
C THR A 43 -7.08 -2.22 -2.89
N ALA A 44 -6.94 -1.49 -1.77
CA ALA A 44 -7.91 -0.49 -1.35
C ALA A 44 -7.14 0.79 -1.03
N PHE A 45 -7.66 1.93 -1.46
CA PHE A 45 -6.95 3.21 -1.39
C PHE A 45 -7.64 4.20 -0.47
N PHE A 46 -6.83 4.88 0.35
CA PHE A 46 -7.28 5.95 1.24
C PHE A 46 -6.39 7.16 0.99
N LYS A 47 -6.99 8.35 1.03
CA LYS A 47 -6.24 9.59 0.89
C LYS A 47 -5.97 10.19 2.26
N VAL A 48 -4.71 10.52 2.52
CA VAL A 48 -4.29 11.13 3.79
C VAL A 48 -3.42 12.33 3.43
N GLY A 49 -4.02 13.53 3.43
CA GLY A 49 -3.32 14.72 2.96
C GLY A 49 -2.92 14.55 1.50
N ASP A 50 -1.64 14.70 1.22
CA ASP A 50 -1.08 14.53 -0.12
C ASP A 50 -0.58 13.11 -0.39
N SER A 51 -0.72 12.22 0.59
CA SER A 51 -0.23 10.86 0.49
C SER A 51 -1.40 9.88 0.35
N LYS A 52 -1.10 8.64 -0.02
CA LYS A 52 -2.10 7.57 -0.11
C LYS A 52 -1.69 6.43 0.80
N ILE A 53 -2.69 5.80 1.41
CA ILE A 53 -2.51 4.53 2.10
C ILE A 53 -3.14 3.47 1.20
N GLU A 54 -2.39 2.42 0.89
CA GLU A 54 -2.86 1.30 0.09
C GLU A 54 -2.87 0.04 0.94
N LEU A 55 -4.04 -0.56 1.09
CA LEU A 55 -4.13 -1.87 1.73
C LEU A 55 -4.00 -2.93 0.65
N LEU A 56 -3.17 -3.94 0.91
CA LEU A 56 -2.83 -4.98 -0.05
C LEU A 56 -3.25 -6.34 0.51
N GLU A 57 -4.15 -7.02 -0.21
CA GLU A 57 -4.61 -8.36 0.14
C GLU A 57 -4.22 -9.31 -0.99
N SER A 58 -3.61 -10.44 -0.67
CA SER A 58 -3.25 -11.43 -1.70
C SER A 58 -4.50 -12.14 -2.20
N THR A 59 -4.56 -12.38 -3.52
CA THR A 59 -5.65 -13.16 -4.13
C THR A 59 -5.34 -14.66 -4.13
N THR A 60 -4.13 -15.05 -3.73
CA THR A 60 -3.68 -16.43 -3.74
C THR A 60 -2.72 -16.69 -2.58
N PRO A 61 -2.69 -17.91 -2.02
CA PRO A 61 -1.73 -18.26 -0.97
C PRO A 61 -0.26 -18.14 -1.40
N ASP A 62 0.01 -18.17 -2.69
CA ASP A 62 1.37 -18.11 -3.23
C ASP A 62 1.82 -16.71 -3.59
N GLY A 63 0.97 -15.71 -3.44
CA GLY A 63 1.30 -14.32 -3.78
C GLY A 63 2.34 -13.72 -2.86
N VAL A 64 2.99 -12.66 -3.34
CA VAL A 64 4.04 -11.95 -2.60
C VAL A 64 3.52 -11.44 -1.26
N ILE A 65 2.31 -10.88 -1.25
CA ILE A 65 1.71 -10.34 -0.03
C ILE A 65 1.37 -11.46 0.97
N ALA A 66 0.84 -12.60 0.47
CA ALA A 66 0.56 -13.73 1.34
C ALA A 66 1.84 -14.25 2.01
N LYS A 67 2.92 -14.35 1.25
CA LYS A 67 4.21 -14.79 1.78
C LYS A 67 4.82 -13.78 2.75
N PHE A 68 4.63 -12.50 2.48
CA PHE A 68 5.07 -11.46 3.40
C PHE A 68 4.37 -11.60 4.76
N ILE A 69 3.04 -11.76 4.74
CA ILE A 69 2.25 -11.91 5.96
C ILE A 69 2.64 -13.18 6.72
N GLU A 70 2.88 -14.27 6.01
CA GLU A 70 3.32 -15.53 6.62
C GLU A 70 4.61 -15.37 7.42
N LYS A 71 5.55 -14.58 6.90
CA LYS A 71 6.84 -14.38 7.55
C LYS A 71 6.86 -13.25 8.56
N LYS A 72 6.15 -12.17 8.30
CA LYS A 72 6.25 -10.94 9.09
C LYS A 72 4.95 -10.47 9.72
N GLY A 73 3.83 -11.10 9.37
CA GLY A 73 2.52 -10.65 9.82
C GLY A 73 2.03 -9.47 9.00
N GLU A 74 0.85 -8.95 9.38
CA GLU A 74 0.30 -7.76 8.74
C GLU A 74 1.15 -6.54 9.10
N GLY A 75 1.30 -5.63 8.16
CA GLY A 75 2.07 -4.42 8.42
C GLY A 75 2.55 -3.76 7.14
N ILE A 76 3.37 -2.73 7.31
CA ILE A 76 3.91 -1.98 6.18
C ILE A 76 4.77 -2.87 5.31
N HIS A 77 4.41 -2.95 4.03
CA HIS A 77 5.14 -3.73 3.04
C HIS A 77 6.11 -2.85 2.27
N HIS A 78 5.68 -1.63 1.91
CA HIS A 78 6.56 -0.72 1.17
C HIS A 78 6.14 0.73 1.35
N ILE A 79 7.06 1.64 1.07
CA ILE A 79 6.84 3.08 1.05
C ILE A 79 7.38 3.60 -0.28
N ALA A 80 6.57 4.37 -1.00
CA ALA A 80 6.99 5.01 -2.24
C ALA A 80 7.10 6.51 -2.02
N TYR A 81 8.14 7.11 -2.59
CA TYR A 81 8.44 8.53 -2.45
C TYR A 81 8.30 9.24 -3.80
N GLU A 82 7.80 10.46 -3.75
CA GLU A 82 7.80 11.31 -4.93
C GLU A 82 9.08 12.13 -4.93
N VAL A 83 9.76 12.20 -6.08
CA VAL A 83 11.02 12.94 -6.22
C VAL A 83 10.93 13.88 -7.40
N ASP A 84 11.74 14.95 -7.39
CA ASP A 84 11.80 15.92 -8.49
C ASP A 84 12.35 15.29 -9.77
N ASP A 85 13.44 14.54 -9.63
CA ASP A 85 14.17 13.95 -10.73
C ASP A 85 14.78 12.64 -10.25
N ILE A 86 14.25 11.53 -10.75
CA ILE A 86 14.68 10.20 -10.35
C ILE A 86 16.16 9.94 -10.69
N TYR A 87 16.63 10.45 -11.82
CA TYR A 87 18.03 10.24 -12.22
C TYR A 87 18.97 11.03 -11.33
N GLN A 88 18.60 12.25 -10.99
CA GLN A 88 19.40 13.06 -10.08
C GLN A 88 19.47 12.42 -8.69
N GLU A 89 18.36 11.90 -8.20
CA GLU A 89 18.34 11.21 -6.90
C GLU A 89 19.17 9.94 -6.93
N MET A 90 19.12 9.18 -8.00
CA MET A 90 19.92 7.98 -8.17
C MET A 90 21.42 8.29 -8.18
N ASN A 91 21.82 9.37 -8.83
CA ASN A 91 23.22 9.78 -8.89
C ASN A 91 23.73 10.29 -7.53
N ARG A 92 22.84 10.86 -6.71
CA ARG A 92 23.18 11.34 -5.39
C ARG A 92 23.44 10.21 -4.39
N LEU A 93 22.77 9.09 -4.60
CA LEU A 93 22.91 7.93 -3.73
C LEU A 93 24.18 7.14 -4.03
#